data_7625465b1e56fa5abce86380c915d82d
#
_entry.id   7625465b1e56fa5abce86380c915d82d
#
_cell.length_a   1.000
_cell.length_b   1.000
_cell.length_c   1.000
_cell.angle_alpha   90.00
_cell.angle_beta   90.00
_cell.angle_gamma   90.00
#
_symmetry.space_group_name_H-M   'P 1'
#
loop_
_entity.id
_entity.type
_entity.pdbx_description
1 polymer ?
#
loop_
_entity_poly.entity_id
_entity_poly.type
_entity_poly.pdbx_seq_one_letter_code
_entity_poly.pdbx_strand_id
1 'polypeptide(L)'
;MSLKITWLGHAAFLLQTETLRVLLDPYRAPDVGTYLPIDTPADVVLVSHLNPKYHSYWEAAVGNPMRLNGLDLSMMPEGIEAHGVRFRAVQVWESPARDVPVSMPYFTLDGVSVCHSGDLGHGLTADEVEPIKGVDVFLAVTGGSPTVPVLDLKAAIDLIRPKIVIPMHYQNGKINLSLRPVDDLLALFDPAQIDHHPSSELEVSPSTLPAETRVVVLPSAR
;
A
#
# COMPACT_ATOMS: atom_id res chain seq x y z
N MET A 1 -2.24 17.18 13.99
CA MET A 1 -2.05 15.74 13.93
C MET A 1 -1.48 15.40 12.56
N SER A 2 -0.53 14.49 12.50
CA SER A 2 0.13 14.09 11.26
C SER A 2 0.24 12.57 11.20
N LEU A 3 0.21 12.01 9.99
CA LEU A 3 0.43 10.62 9.70
C LEU A 3 1.86 10.45 9.22
N LYS A 4 2.62 9.59 9.88
CA LYS A 4 3.94 9.13 9.43
C LYS A 4 3.78 7.81 8.66
N ILE A 5 4.29 7.76 7.44
CA ILE A 5 4.26 6.61 6.55
C ILE A 5 5.70 6.14 6.36
N THR A 6 6.02 4.92 6.75
CA THR A 6 7.35 4.31 6.59
C THR A 6 7.26 3.15 5.61
N TRP A 7 8.01 3.19 4.51
CA TRP A 7 8.12 2.03 3.62
C TRP A 7 9.17 1.05 4.16
N LEU A 8 8.71 -0.11 4.59
CA LEU A 8 9.57 -1.15 5.16
C LEU A 8 10.23 -2.03 4.08
N GLY A 9 9.75 -1.95 2.84
CA GLY A 9 10.20 -2.75 1.70
C GLY A 9 9.09 -3.65 1.17
N HIS A 10 9.24 -4.17 -0.06
CA HIS A 10 8.22 -4.96 -0.74
C HIS A 10 6.87 -4.22 -0.76
N ALA A 11 5.80 -4.82 -0.23
CA ALA A 11 4.49 -4.20 -0.04
C ALA A 11 4.26 -3.72 1.41
N ALA A 12 5.27 -3.82 2.30
CA ALA A 12 5.09 -3.57 3.72
C ALA A 12 5.26 -2.10 4.08
N PHE A 13 4.29 -1.57 4.84
CA PHE A 13 4.33 -0.22 5.40
C PHE A 13 3.98 -0.20 6.87
N LEU A 14 4.59 0.73 7.61
CA LEU A 14 4.13 1.14 8.93
C LEU A 14 3.52 2.53 8.82
N LEU A 15 2.25 2.64 9.19
CA LEU A 15 1.53 3.91 9.30
C LEU A 15 1.36 4.24 10.78
N GLN A 16 1.82 5.42 11.18
CA GLN A 16 1.87 5.80 12.58
C GLN A 16 1.29 7.19 12.82
N THR A 17 0.37 7.28 13.76
CA THR A 17 -0.08 8.52 14.41
C THR A 17 0.48 8.61 15.84
N GLU A 18 0.11 9.61 16.61
CA GLU A 18 0.49 9.70 18.03
C GLU A 18 -0.07 8.53 18.86
N THR A 19 -1.21 7.96 18.45
CA THR A 19 -1.98 6.99 19.26
C THR A 19 -2.15 5.61 18.63
N LEU A 20 -1.84 5.44 17.34
CA LEU A 20 -2.10 4.21 16.60
C LEU A 20 -0.98 3.88 15.62
N ARG A 21 -0.60 2.60 15.56
CA ARG A 21 0.34 2.04 14.59
C ARG A 21 -0.35 0.93 13.81
N VAL A 22 -0.41 1.09 12.49
CA VAL A 22 -0.96 0.11 11.55
C VAL A 22 0.17 -0.43 10.69
N LEU A 23 0.42 -1.73 10.79
CA LEU A 23 1.38 -2.44 9.93
C LEU A 23 0.61 -3.09 8.78
N LEU A 24 0.99 -2.73 7.55
CA LEU A 24 0.40 -3.25 6.32
C LEU A 24 1.31 -4.29 5.67
N ASP A 25 0.74 -5.37 5.19
CA ASP A 25 1.36 -6.42 4.37
C ASP A 25 2.78 -6.82 4.79
N PRO A 26 3.02 -7.22 6.07
CA PRO A 26 4.34 -7.62 6.50
C PRO A 26 4.80 -8.91 5.82
N TYR A 27 6.04 -8.88 5.31
CA TYR A 27 6.71 -10.02 4.68
C TYR A 27 7.56 -10.81 5.70
N ARG A 28 7.89 -12.04 5.35
CA ARG A 28 8.87 -12.87 6.05
C ARG A 28 10.24 -12.80 5.37
N ALA A 29 11.21 -12.18 6.03
CA ALA A 29 12.59 -12.26 5.60
C ALA A 29 13.17 -13.67 5.92
N PRO A 30 13.98 -14.27 5.06
CA PRO A 30 14.58 -13.77 3.82
C PRO A 30 13.79 -14.11 2.53
N ASP A 31 12.52 -14.52 2.63
CA ASP A 31 11.76 -15.03 1.47
C ASP A 31 11.62 -13.99 0.35
N VAL A 32 11.62 -12.71 0.68
CA VAL A 32 11.45 -11.59 -0.27
C VAL A 32 12.78 -10.99 -0.76
N GLY A 33 13.92 -11.62 -0.44
CA GLY A 33 15.24 -11.16 -0.85
C GLY A 33 16.12 -10.72 0.31
N THR A 34 16.84 -9.59 0.16
CA THR A 34 17.80 -9.11 1.15
C THR A 34 17.25 -8.03 2.08
N TYR A 35 15.94 -7.82 2.11
CA TYR A 35 15.30 -6.96 3.10
C TYR A 35 15.53 -7.50 4.51
N LEU A 36 15.74 -6.60 5.46
CA LEU A 36 15.86 -6.96 6.87
C LEU A 36 14.50 -7.41 7.44
N PRO A 37 14.51 -8.27 8.49
CA PRO A 37 13.29 -8.65 9.18
C PRO A 37 12.51 -7.44 9.69
N ILE A 38 11.20 -7.51 9.56
CA ILE A 38 10.30 -6.58 10.23
C ILE A 38 10.13 -7.08 11.68
N ASP A 39 10.43 -6.23 12.63
CA ASP A 39 10.28 -6.43 14.06
C ASP A 39 9.86 -5.08 14.64
N THR A 40 8.55 -4.79 14.59
CA THR A 40 8.05 -3.48 14.96
C THR A 40 6.75 -3.59 15.79
N PRO A 41 6.60 -2.76 16.83
CA PRO A 41 5.34 -2.67 17.54
C PRO A 41 4.22 -2.18 16.63
N ALA A 42 3.08 -2.87 16.65
CA ALA A 42 1.88 -2.48 15.95
C ALA A 42 0.64 -2.72 16.82
N ASP A 43 -0.37 -1.89 16.66
CA ASP A 43 -1.67 -2.03 17.32
C ASP A 43 -2.67 -2.77 16.41
N VAL A 44 -2.50 -2.60 15.11
CA VAL A 44 -3.24 -3.32 14.06
C VAL A 44 -2.26 -3.84 13.02
N VAL A 45 -2.43 -5.09 12.59
CA VAL A 45 -1.83 -5.64 11.37
C VAL A 45 -2.95 -5.88 10.37
N LEU A 46 -2.87 -5.24 9.22
CA LEU A 46 -3.86 -5.35 8.15
C LEU A 46 -3.18 -5.88 6.89
N VAL A 47 -3.67 -7.01 6.38
CA VAL A 47 -3.10 -7.66 5.21
C VAL A 47 -4.08 -7.62 4.04
N SER A 48 -3.56 -7.43 2.83
CA SER A 48 -4.36 -7.43 1.60
C SER A 48 -4.93 -8.82 1.28
N HIS A 49 -4.17 -9.87 1.58
CA HIS A 49 -4.56 -11.27 1.42
C HIS A 49 -3.64 -12.18 2.23
N LEU A 50 -4.01 -13.46 2.34
CA LEU A 50 -3.21 -14.45 3.07
C LEU A 50 -2.10 -15.02 2.18
N ASN A 51 -0.89 -14.51 2.36
CA ASN A 51 0.34 -15.00 1.76
C ASN A 51 1.48 -14.86 2.79
N PRO A 52 1.74 -15.87 3.64
CA PRO A 52 2.68 -15.75 4.77
C PRO A 52 4.11 -15.41 4.39
N LYS A 53 4.50 -15.63 3.13
CA LYS A 53 5.83 -15.24 2.64
C LYS A 53 5.93 -13.74 2.40
N TYR A 54 4.95 -13.20 1.70
CA TYR A 54 5.06 -11.89 1.05
C TYR A 54 4.19 -10.81 1.69
N HIS A 55 3.01 -11.17 2.28
CA HIS A 55 2.02 -10.17 2.69
C HIS A 55 1.41 -10.39 4.08
N SER A 56 1.48 -11.58 4.65
CA SER A 56 0.77 -11.89 5.90
C SER A 56 1.62 -12.61 6.94
N TYR A 57 2.87 -12.18 7.10
CA TYR A 57 3.74 -12.66 8.18
C TYR A 57 3.40 -11.96 9.49
N TRP A 58 2.41 -12.50 10.19
CA TRP A 58 1.84 -11.91 11.41
C TRP A 58 2.85 -11.71 12.55
N GLU A 59 3.89 -12.54 12.58
CA GLU A 59 4.95 -12.53 13.59
C GLU A 59 5.92 -11.35 13.44
N ALA A 60 5.81 -10.59 12.35
CA ALA A 60 6.54 -9.34 12.15
C ALA A 60 6.13 -8.24 13.14
N ALA A 61 4.93 -8.31 13.69
CA ALA A 61 4.43 -7.35 14.65
C ALA A 61 4.74 -7.77 16.09
N VAL A 62 5.39 -6.87 16.82
CA VAL A 62 5.64 -7.05 18.25
C VAL A 62 4.41 -6.62 19.05
N GLY A 63 4.07 -7.40 20.08
CA GLY A 63 2.92 -7.17 20.94
C GLY A 63 1.76 -8.11 20.65
N ASN A 64 0.55 -7.64 20.85
CA ASN A 64 -0.68 -8.38 20.56
C ASN A 64 -1.61 -7.55 19.66
N PRO A 65 -1.23 -7.29 18.41
CA PRO A 65 -2.03 -6.47 17.51
C PRO A 65 -3.35 -7.14 17.14
N MET A 66 -4.35 -6.32 16.84
CA MET A 66 -5.52 -6.80 16.13
C MET A 66 -5.11 -7.21 14.71
N ARG A 67 -5.51 -8.40 14.28
CA ARG A 67 -5.21 -8.95 12.95
C ARG A 67 -6.43 -8.81 12.05
N LEU A 68 -6.28 -8.10 10.94
CA LEU A 68 -7.32 -7.88 9.96
C LEU A 68 -6.88 -8.44 8.60
N ASN A 69 -7.76 -9.21 7.96
CA ASN A 69 -7.58 -9.67 6.59
C ASN A 69 -8.49 -8.82 5.68
N GLY A 70 -7.91 -8.16 4.72
CA GLY A 70 -8.63 -7.29 3.80
C GLY A 70 -9.66 -8.02 2.95
N LEU A 71 -9.45 -9.31 2.62
CA LEU A 71 -10.46 -10.10 1.93
C LEU A 71 -11.72 -10.28 2.81
N ASP A 72 -11.56 -10.54 4.10
CA ASP A 72 -12.70 -10.62 5.01
C ASP A 72 -13.41 -9.27 5.13
N LEU A 73 -12.62 -8.17 5.19
CA LEU A 73 -13.17 -6.80 5.21
C LEU A 73 -13.96 -6.48 3.94
N SER A 74 -13.53 -6.96 2.77
CA SER A 74 -14.23 -6.71 1.50
C SER A 74 -15.62 -7.34 1.44
N MET A 75 -15.87 -8.34 2.27
CA MET A 75 -17.19 -8.98 2.43
C MET A 75 -18.08 -8.25 3.44
N MET A 76 -17.56 -7.22 4.08
CA MET A 76 -18.25 -6.43 5.13
C MET A 76 -18.47 -4.98 4.66
N PRO A 77 -19.60 -4.61 4.07
CA PRO A 77 -19.80 -3.26 3.52
C PRO A 77 -19.56 -2.13 4.53
N GLU A 78 -19.90 -2.37 5.81
CA GLU A 78 -19.68 -1.40 6.89
C GLU A 78 -18.24 -1.37 7.38
N GLY A 79 -17.40 -2.36 7.02
CA GLY A 79 -16.04 -2.53 7.52
C GLY A 79 -15.99 -2.92 8.99
N ILE A 80 -14.80 -2.88 9.56
CA ILE A 80 -14.54 -3.14 10.98
C ILE A 80 -14.00 -1.87 11.63
N GLU A 81 -14.51 -1.53 12.81
CA GLU A 81 -13.97 -0.45 13.63
C GLU A 81 -13.00 -0.99 14.67
N ALA A 82 -11.78 -0.46 14.69
CA ALA A 82 -10.75 -0.77 15.66
C ALA A 82 -9.99 0.51 16.04
N HIS A 83 -9.73 0.71 17.32
CA HIS A 83 -9.03 1.90 17.84
C HIS A 83 -9.58 3.24 17.32
N GLY A 84 -10.91 3.34 17.10
CA GLY A 84 -11.57 4.53 16.56
C GLY A 84 -11.38 4.75 15.06
N VAL A 85 -10.79 3.79 14.34
CA VAL A 85 -10.59 3.81 12.90
C VAL A 85 -11.47 2.77 12.23
N ARG A 86 -12.14 3.16 11.15
CA ARG A 86 -12.94 2.25 10.34
C ARG A 86 -12.12 1.73 9.16
N PHE A 87 -11.80 0.44 9.21
CA PHE A 87 -11.09 -0.28 8.17
C PHE A 87 -12.10 -0.91 7.20
N ARG A 88 -11.86 -0.72 5.90
CA ARG A 88 -12.64 -1.29 4.78
C ARG A 88 -11.70 -1.82 3.72
N ALA A 89 -12.24 -2.58 2.77
CA ALA A 89 -11.46 -3.02 1.61
C ALA A 89 -12.35 -3.19 0.38
N VAL A 90 -11.76 -3.03 -0.79
CA VAL A 90 -12.34 -3.41 -2.07
C VAL A 90 -11.73 -4.74 -2.49
N GLN A 91 -12.54 -5.74 -2.84
CA GLN A 91 -12.02 -6.96 -3.45
C GLN A 91 -11.58 -6.66 -4.89
N VAL A 92 -10.39 -7.14 -5.21
CA VAL A 92 -9.80 -7.13 -6.56
C VAL A 92 -9.12 -8.47 -6.81
N TRP A 93 -8.31 -8.59 -7.86
CA TRP A 93 -7.71 -9.85 -8.28
C TRP A 93 -6.24 -9.67 -8.59
N GLU A 94 -5.43 -10.69 -8.29
CA GLU A 94 -3.98 -10.69 -8.54
C GLU A 94 -3.65 -10.83 -10.03
N SER A 95 -4.62 -11.22 -10.86
CA SER A 95 -4.42 -11.41 -12.29
C SER A 95 -5.60 -10.91 -13.12
N PRO A 96 -5.41 -10.63 -14.43
CA PRO A 96 -6.51 -10.35 -15.34
C PRO A 96 -7.52 -11.50 -15.50
N ALA A 97 -7.11 -12.74 -15.18
CA ALA A 97 -7.99 -13.92 -15.21
C ALA A 97 -9.01 -13.91 -14.06
N ARG A 98 -8.81 -13.07 -13.04
CA ARG A 98 -9.68 -12.95 -11.86
C ARG A 98 -9.91 -14.27 -11.13
N ASP A 99 -8.85 -15.04 -10.96
CA ASP A 99 -8.83 -16.37 -10.34
C ASP A 99 -8.27 -16.38 -8.92
N VAL A 100 -7.43 -15.40 -8.57
CA VAL A 100 -6.86 -15.25 -7.23
C VAL A 100 -7.35 -13.94 -6.60
N PRO A 101 -8.26 -14.00 -5.60
CA PRO A 101 -8.77 -12.81 -4.96
C PRO A 101 -7.72 -12.18 -4.03
N VAL A 102 -7.60 -10.87 -4.12
CA VAL A 102 -6.84 -10.01 -3.20
C VAL A 102 -7.69 -8.81 -2.84
N SER A 103 -7.23 -7.93 -1.98
CA SER A 103 -7.99 -6.75 -1.61
C SER A 103 -7.15 -5.49 -1.63
N MET A 104 -7.84 -4.37 -1.76
CA MET A 104 -7.30 -3.03 -1.55
C MET A 104 -7.89 -2.46 -0.26
N PRO A 105 -7.21 -2.61 0.89
CA PRO A 105 -7.64 -2.00 2.14
C PRO A 105 -7.57 -0.47 2.07
N TYR A 106 -8.57 0.20 2.68
CA TYR A 106 -8.59 1.66 2.80
C TYR A 106 -9.20 2.12 4.12
N PHE A 107 -8.67 3.21 4.65
CA PHE A 107 -9.06 3.79 5.94
C PHE A 107 -8.51 5.21 6.07
N THR A 108 -8.90 5.92 7.14
CA THR A 108 -8.43 7.29 7.41
C THR A 108 -7.73 7.35 8.76
N LEU A 109 -6.53 7.91 8.79
CA LEU A 109 -5.73 8.16 10.00
C LEU A 109 -5.44 9.66 10.11
N ASP A 110 -5.77 10.27 11.25
CA ASP A 110 -5.55 11.71 11.52
C ASP A 110 -6.01 12.63 10.38
N GLY A 111 -7.14 12.27 9.73
CA GLY A 111 -7.72 13.02 8.63
C GLY A 111 -7.06 12.80 7.26
N VAL A 112 -6.09 11.88 7.15
CA VAL A 112 -5.48 11.46 5.88
C VAL A 112 -6.03 10.11 5.49
N SER A 113 -6.67 10.01 4.33
CA SER A 113 -7.18 8.76 3.78
C SER A 113 -6.10 8.01 3.01
N VAL A 114 -5.99 6.71 3.28
CA VAL A 114 -4.96 5.83 2.69
C VAL A 114 -5.63 4.63 2.04
N CYS A 115 -5.18 4.25 0.85
CA CYS A 115 -5.51 2.99 0.20
C CYS A 115 -4.23 2.24 -0.17
N HIS A 116 -4.17 0.96 0.17
CA HIS A 116 -3.10 0.04 -0.21
C HIS A 116 -3.59 -0.84 -1.35
N SER A 117 -2.87 -0.89 -2.47
CA SER A 117 -3.31 -1.62 -3.67
C SER A 117 -3.27 -3.15 -3.51
N GLY A 118 -2.61 -3.66 -2.46
CA GLY A 118 -2.28 -5.09 -2.41
C GLY A 118 -1.51 -5.54 -3.65
N ASP A 119 -1.74 -6.77 -4.05
CA ASP A 119 -1.23 -7.33 -5.30
C ASP A 119 -2.25 -7.19 -6.45
N LEU A 120 -2.82 -5.98 -6.60
CA LEU A 120 -3.69 -5.67 -7.74
C LEU A 120 -3.04 -6.14 -9.06
N GLY A 121 -3.75 -6.96 -9.85
CA GLY A 121 -3.21 -7.57 -11.06
C GLY A 121 -3.95 -7.22 -12.35
N HIS A 122 -4.91 -6.28 -12.30
CA HIS A 122 -5.71 -5.88 -13.48
C HIS A 122 -6.08 -4.40 -13.45
N GLY A 123 -6.54 -3.86 -14.57
CA GLY A 123 -7.12 -2.52 -14.62
C GLY A 123 -8.43 -2.46 -13.80
N LEU A 124 -8.60 -1.38 -13.03
CA LEU A 124 -9.77 -1.20 -12.17
C LEU A 124 -11.04 -0.85 -12.95
N THR A 125 -12.16 -1.40 -12.56
CA THR A 125 -13.50 -1.00 -13.00
C THR A 125 -13.98 0.23 -12.23
N ALA A 126 -15.04 0.88 -12.72
CA ALA A 126 -15.65 2.02 -12.03
C ALA A 126 -16.14 1.67 -10.62
N ASP A 127 -16.73 0.49 -10.45
CA ASP A 127 -17.25 0.04 -9.16
C ASP A 127 -16.12 -0.24 -8.15
N GLU A 128 -14.95 -0.74 -8.63
CA GLU A 128 -13.77 -0.95 -7.79
C GLU A 128 -13.09 0.38 -7.40
N VAL A 129 -13.21 1.40 -8.24
CA VAL A 129 -12.65 2.75 -7.98
C VAL A 129 -13.52 3.56 -7.03
N GLU A 130 -14.86 3.49 -7.15
CA GLU A 130 -15.77 4.40 -6.45
C GLU A 130 -15.53 4.50 -4.92
N PRO A 131 -15.27 3.39 -4.17
CA PRO A 131 -15.02 3.47 -2.73
C PRO A 131 -13.72 4.16 -2.33
N ILE A 132 -12.73 4.22 -3.25
CA ILE A 132 -11.38 4.73 -2.99
C ILE A 132 -11.06 6.00 -3.77
N LYS A 133 -12.04 6.54 -4.49
CA LYS A 133 -11.88 7.74 -5.31
C LYS A 133 -11.55 8.95 -4.44
N GLY A 134 -10.47 9.63 -4.80
CA GLY A 134 -10.00 10.81 -4.10
C GLY A 134 -9.32 10.53 -2.76
N VAL A 135 -8.88 9.29 -2.49
CA VAL A 135 -8.01 9.02 -1.32
C VAL A 135 -6.77 9.91 -1.38
N ASP A 136 -6.27 10.32 -0.21
CA ASP A 136 -5.13 11.22 -0.14
C ASP A 136 -3.83 10.50 -0.52
N VAL A 137 -3.64 9.27 -0.02
CA VAL A 137 -2.43 8.48 -0.27
C VAL A 137 -2.80 7.12 -0.89
N PHE A 138 -2.19 6.81 -2.02
CA PHE A 138 -2.30 5.52 -2.68
C PHE A 138 -0.95 4.80 -2.69
N LEU A 139 -0.85 3.68 -1.94
CA LEU A 139 0.32 2.82 -1.91
C LEU A 139 0.20 1.85 -3.10
N ALA A 140 0.99 2.07 -4.15
CA ALA A 140 0.75 1.53 -5.48
C ALA A 140 1.72 0.41 -5.85
N VAL A 141 1.21 -0.80 -6.11
CA VAL A 141 1.99 -1.92 -6.64
C VAL A 141 2.49 -1.59 -8.04
N THR A 142 3.81 -1.58 -8.25
CA THR A 142 4.42 -0.95 -9.44
C THR A 142 5.24 -1.94 -10.28
N GLY A 143 5.62 -3.08 -9.73
CA GLY A 143 6.59 -4.00 -10.35
C GLY A 143 6.10 -4.76 -11.60
N GLY A 144 4.89 -4.55 -12.07
CA GLY A 144 4.34 -5.26 -13.22
C GLY A 144 4.09 -6.74 -12.94
N SER A 145 4.05 -7.57 -13.98
CA SER A 145 3.73 -9.01 -13.84
C SER A 145 4.52 -9.68 -12.70
N PRO A 146 3.85 -10.47 -11.84
CA PRO A 146 2.46 -10.97 -11.96
C PRO A 146 1.37 -9.95 -11.64
N THR A 147 1.68 -8.81 -11.05
CA THR A 147 0.71 -7.76 -10.71
C THR A 147 0.36 -6.86 -11.93
N VAL A 148 -0.37 -5.79 -11.68
CA VAL A 148 -0.96 -4.93 -12.72
C VAL A 148 0.07 -4.37 -13.71
N PRO A 149 -0.20 -4.40 -15.03
CA PRO A 149 0.61 -3.69 -16.00
C PRO A 149 0.70 -2.20 -15.70
N VAL A 150 1.87 -1.60 -15.92
CA VAL A 150 2.12 -0.21 -15.52
C VAL A 150 1.17 0.81 -16.16
N LEU A 151 0.72 0.57 -17.40
CA LEU A 151 -0.24 1.43 -18.08
C LEU A 151 -1.64 1.34 -17.44
N ASP A 152 -2.05 0.15 -17.00
CA ASP A 152 -3.32 -0.06 -16.30
C ASP A 152 -3.25 0.54 -14.89
N LEU A 153 -2.09 0.46 -14.21
CA LEU A 153 -1.86 1.15 -12.94
C LEU A 153 -1.98 2.67 -13.11
N LYS A 154 -1.37 3.23 -14.17
CA LYS A 154 -1.48 4.68 -14.44
C LYS A 154 -2.94 5.08 -14.69
N ALA A 155 -3.68 4.28 -15.45
CA ALA A 155 -5.11 4.52 -15.67
C ALA A 155 -5.91 4.44 -14.36
N ALA A 156 -5.60 3.49 -13.48
CA ALA A 156 -6.20 3.40 -12.15
C ALA A 156 -5.90 4.66 -11.30
N ILE A 157 -4.66 5.13 -11.29
CA ILE A 157 -4.26 6.37 -10.60
C ILE A 157 -5.05 7.58 -11.13
N ASP A 158 -5.24 7.68 -12.44
CA ASP A 158 -5.99 8.77 -13.06
C ASP A 158 -7.50 8.73 -12.72
N LEU A 159 -8.05 7.54 -12.49
CA LEU A 159 -9.44 7.36 -12.04
C LEU A 159 -9.60 7.64 -10.55
N ILE A 160 -8.69 7.13 -9.71
CA ILE A 160 -8.69 7.32 -8.26
C ILE A 160 -8.41 8.78 -7.91
N ARG A 161 -7.47 9.43 -8.58
CA ARG A 161 -6.99 10.81 -8.34
C ARG A 161 -6.46 11.01 -6.91
N PRO A 162 -5.51 10.20 -6.45
CA PRO A 162 -4.91 10.41 -5.14
C PRO A 162 -4.07 11.69 -5.13
N LYS A 163 -3.84 12.26 -3.96
CA LYS A 163 -2.92 13.40 -3.78
C LYS A 163 -1.46 12.95 -3.82
N ILE A 164 -1.18 11.80 -3.22
CA ILE A 164 0.15 11.20 -3.17
C ILE A 164 0.06 9.75 -3.64
N VAL A 165 0.94 9.37 -4.57
CA VAL A 165 1.19 7.98 -4.95
C VAL A 165 2.54 7.58 -4.39
N ILE A 166 2.61 6.50 -3.61
CA ILE A 166 3.86 5.92 -3.13
C ILE A 166 4.05 4.57 -3.83
N PRO A 167 4.98 4.46 -4.76
CA PRO A 167 5.29 3.19 -5.42
C PRO A 167 5.85 2.15 -4.44
N MET A 168 5.44 0.91 -4.60
CA MET A 168 5.90 -0.23 -3.83
C MET A 168 6.02 -1.48 -4.73
N HIS A 169 6.57 -2.58 -4.20
CA HIS A 169 6.62 -3.89 -4.87
C HIS A 169 7.26 -3.81 -6.27
N TYR A 170 8.42 -3.16 -6.38
CA TYR A 170 9.18 -3.01 -7.62
C TYR A 170 10.64 -3.44 -7.44
N GLN A 171 11.36 -3.68 -8.53
CA GLN A 171 12.78 -4.03 -8.50
C GLN A 171 13.61 -2.86 -7.96
N ASN A 172 14.32 -3.08 -6.85
CA ASN A 172 15.14 -2.07 -6.18
C ASN A 172 16.51 -2.62 -5.70
N GLY A 173 16.94 -3.75 -6.23
CA GLY A 173 18.20 -4.41 -5.87
C GLY A 173 18.13 -5.26 -4.59
N LYS A 174 17.09 -5.14 -3.75
CA LYS A 174 16.91 -5.97 -2.54
C LYS A 174 15.97 -7.15 -2.77
N ILE A 175 14.94 -6.97 -3.59
CA ILE A 175 13.93 -7.98 -3.86
C ILE A 175 14.46 -9.09 -4.76
N ASN A 176 14.10 -10.35 -4.47
CA ASN A 176 14.47 -11.53 -5.26
C ASN A 176 13.44 -11.95 -6.30
N LEU A 177 12.36 -11.18 -6.45
CA LEU A 177 11.36 -11.38 -7.48
C LEU A 177 11.78 -10.70 -8.78
N SER A 178 11.39 -11.29 -9.92
CA SER A 178 11.64 -10.70 -11.24
C SER A 178 10.62 -9.60 -11.54
N LEU A 179 10.82 -8.43 -10.96
CA LEU A 179 9.93 -7.28 -11.09
C LEU A 179 10.52 -6.20 -12.00
N ARG A 180 9.66 -5.34 -12.51
CA ARG A 180 10.04 -4.14 -13.26
C ARG A 180 10.53 -3.03 -12.31
N PRO A 181 11.42 -2.14 -12.77
CA PRO A 181 11.86 -0.98 -12.00
C PRO A 181 10.74 0.05 -11.85
N VAL A 182 10.85 0.91 -10.83
CA VAL A 182 9.92 2.02 -10.60
C VAL A 182 9.91 3.03 -11.75
N ASP A 183 11.03 3.14 -12.46
CA ASP A 183 11.21 4.07 -13.59
C ASP A 183 10.14 3.87 -14.69
N ASP A 184 9.62 2.64 -14.85
CA ASP A 184 8.54 2.38 -15.82
C ASP A 184 7.26 3.15 -15.47
N LEU A 185 6.94 3.31 -14.18
CA LEU A 185 5.82 4.14 -13.73
C LEU A 185 6.17 5.63 -13.82
N LEU A 186 7.38 6.00 -13.37
CA LEU A 186 7.81 7.41 -13.34
C LEU A 186 7.82 8.04 -14.73
N ALA A 187 8.16 7.27 -15.76
CA ALA A 187 8.13 7.73 -17.16
C ALA A 187 6.74 8.16 -17.66
N LEU A 188 5.67 7.84 -16.92
CA LEU A 188 4.28 8.19 -17.26
C LEU A 188 3.79 9.47 -16.56
N PHE A 189 4.66 10.15 -15.79
CA PHE A 189 4.37 11.38 -15.06
C PHE A 189 5.28 12.52 -15.54
N ASP A 190 4.80 13.76 -15.38
CA ASP A 190 5.66 14.92 -15.55
C ASP A 190 6.77 14.87 -14.47
N PRO A 191 8.04 15.10 -14.84
CA PRO A 191 9.13 15.17 -13.87
C PRO A 191 8.88 16.10 -12.68
N ALA A 192 8.10 17.17 -12.86
CA ALA A 192 7.71 18.09 -11.80
C ALA A 192 6.75 17.45 -10.76
N GLN A 193 6.10 16.34 -11.10
CA GLN A 193 5.22 15.60 -10.18
C GLN A 193 5.98 14.53 -9.38
N ILE A 194 7.24 14.28 -9.68
CA ILE A 194 8.04 13.21 -9.06
C ILE A 194 8.91 13.80 -7.96
N ASP A 195 8.85 13.16 -6.78
CA ASP A 195 9.70 13.45 -5.64
C ASP A 195 10.48 12.20 -5.24
N HIS A 196 11.80 12.23 -5.39
CA HIS A 196 12.71 11.21 -4.85
C HIS A 196 13.04 11.58 -3.40
N HIS A 197 12.21 11.08 -2.48
CA HIS A 197 12.32 11.44 -1.08
C HIS A 197 13.59 10.88 -0.42
N PRO A 198 14.32 11.66 0.37
CA PRO A 198 15.61 11.22 0.93
C PRO A 198 15.47 10.21 2.07
N SER A 199 14.29 10.10 2.67
CA SER A 199 14.00 9.24 3.82
C SER A 199 12.99 8.15 3.45
N SER A 200 13.08 7.00 4.11
CA SER A 200 12.05 5.95 4.08
C SER A 200 10.75 6.35 4.80
N GLU A 201 10.75 7.49 5.48
CA GLU A 201 9.63 8.04 6.23
C GLU A 201 9.12 9.31 5.55
N LEU A 202 7.83 9.37 5.30
CA LEU A 202 7.10 10.54 4.82
C LEU A 202 6.08 10.96 5.89
N GLU A 203 6.11 12.22 6.30
CA GLU A 203 5.11 12.79 7.19
C GLU A 203 4.12 13.61 6.39
N VAL A 204 2.83 13.33 6.57
CA VAL A 204 1.72 14.00 5.89
C VAL A 204 0.63 14.43 6.87
N SER A 205 -0.04 15.50 6.54
CA SER A 205 -1.23 15.98 7.26
C SER A 205 -2.23 16.56 6.26
N PRO A 206 -3.49 16.76 6.60
CA PRO A 206 -4.45 17.38 5.69
C PRO A 206 -4.01 18.74 5.13
N SER A 207 -3.19 19.47 5.89
CA SER A 207 -2.69 20.80 5.49
C SER A 207 -1.43 20.75 4.60
N THR A 208 -0.75 19.61 4.51
CA THR A 208 0.48 19.43 3.70
C THR A 208 0.24 18.63 2.42
N LEU A 209 -0.99 18.12 2.24
CA LEU A 209 -1.35 17.40 1.00
C LEU A 209 -1.23 18.31 -0.23
N PRO A 210 -0.64 17.84 -1.33
CA PRO A 210 -0.51 18.64 -2.55
C PRO A 210 -1.88 18.85 -3.21
N ALA A 211 -2.01 19.94 -3.96
CA ALA A 211 -3.22 20.23 -4.73
C ALA A 211 -3.43 19.23 -5.89
N GLU A 212 -2.34 18.80 -6.52
CA GLU A 212 -2.32 17.85 -7.62
C GLU A 212 -1.57 16.56 -7.23
N THR A 213 -1.82 15.47 -7.94
CA THR A 213 -1.16 14.18 -7.70
C THR A 213 0.36 14.32 -7.81
N ARG A 214 1.08 13.83 -6.81
CA ARG A 214 2.54 13.68 -6.79
C ARG A 214 2.92 12.22 -6.57
N VAL A 215 3.98 11.79 -7.24
CA VAL A 215 4.60 10.48 -7.00
C VAL A 215 5.77 10.66 -6.06
N VAL A 216 5.73 10.05 -4.89
CA VAL A 216 6.79 10.14 -3.87
C VAL A 216 7.48 8.79 -3.76
N VAL A 217 8.72 8.73 -4.24
CA VAL A 217 9.53 7.51 -4.22
C VAL A 217 10.35 7.48 -2.94
N LEU A 218 10.04 6.53 -2.05
CA LEU A 218 10.74 6.34 -0.79
C LEU A 218 11.85 5.28 -0.95
N PRO A 219 13.03 5.43 -0.33
CA PRO A 219 13.92 4.29 -0.10
C PRO A 219 13.32 3.36 0.95
N SER A 220 13.58 2.04 0.87
CA SER A 220 13.10 1.12 1.90
C SER A 220 13.87 1.27 3.22
N ALA A 221 13.17 1.19 4.35
CA ALA A 221 13.76 1.26 5.68
C ALA A 221 14.47 -0.05 6.10
N ARG A 222 14.22 -1.15 5.42
CA ARG A 222 14.74 -2.49 5.73
C ARG A 222 15.57 -3.08 4.62
#